data_d4a3cb98b8f222d2065685f9c52a692c
#
_entry.id   d4a3cb98b8f222d2065685f9c52a692c
#
_cell.length_a   1.000
_cell.length_b   1.000
_cell.length_c   1.000
_cell.angle_alpha   90.00
_cell.angle_beta   90.00
_cell.angle_gamma   90.00
#
_symmetry.space_group_name_H-M   'P 1'
#
loop_
_entity.id
_entity.type
_entity.pdbx_description
1 polymer ?
#
loop_
_entity_poly.entity_id
_entity_poly.type
_entity_poly.pdbx_seq_one_letter_code
_entity_poly.pdbx_strand_id
1 'polypeptide(L)'
;MSVQVEKLEKNMAKLTVEVPAEDVEKAIQGAYQKTKKSINIPGFRKGKAPRQLIEKMYGKEVFYSDAVDAMLPKAYSDAVEECGEEIVSYPKIDVVQIESGKPFIFTAEVAVKPAVTLGQYKGIQVEKAPIEVTDEEIEAQVNKEREANSRTVTVEDRAVQKGDIATIDFEGFVDGVAFDGGKGENYDLEIGSNTFIPGFEDQLVGAEIGKELDVNVTFPEEYGAKELAGKEAVFKCKVNGIKVKELPEADDEFAQEVSEFDTLDEYKADIKAKLLKDKEDEAKRAKEDAVIGKIVENATMDIPDAMVEYQTQQMLDDFGRRMQSQGLSLEQYFQFTGMTEADYKEQMKPRALQNIQSRLVLEAVAEAEKLEATEEDLEKEYAKMAEQYKLDVDKVKEIFGEYQKEELKKDIVIQNAAELVTEAAVEA
;
A
#
# COMPACT_ATOMS: atom_id res chain seq x y z
N MET A 1 4.15 -39.83 8.76
CA MET A 1 3.29 -39.05 7.85
C MET A 1 3.68 -39.47 6.44
N SER A 2 2.78 -39.50 5.49
CA SER A 2 3.10 -39.72 4.07
C SER A 2 2.49 -38.58 3.25
N VAL A 3 3.22 -38.15 2.23
CA VAL A 3 2.82 -37.06 1.32
C VAL A 3 2.87 -37.61 -0.11
N GLN A 4 1.80 -37.41 -0.86
CA GLN A 4 1.75 -37.71 -2.28
C GLN A 4 1.53 -36.41 -3.03
N VAL A 5 2.38 -36.14 -4.03
CA VAL A 5 2.33 -34.91 -4.83
C VAL A 5 1.83 -35.29 -6.23
N GLU A 6 0.71 -34.71 -6.62
CA GLU A 6 0.15 -34.82 -7.97
C GLU A 6 0.27 -33.44 -8.65
N LYS A 7 1.01 -33.37 -9.76
CA LYS A 7 1.11 -32.16 -10.57
C LYS A 7 -0.15 -31.99 -11.41
N LEU A 8 -0.77 -30.85 -11.31
CA LEU A 8 -1.94 -30.47 -12.08
C LEU A 8 -1.55 -29.50 -13.20
N GLU A 9 -2.50 -29.16 -14.05
CA GLU A 9 -2.30 -28.14 -15.09
C GLU A 9 -2.08 -26.75 -14.50
N LYS A 10 -1.49 -25.82 -15.27
CA LYS A 10 -1.26 -24.41 -14.92
C LYS A 10 -0.46 -24.21 -13.62
N ASN A 11 0.62 -24.96 -13.47
CA ASN A 11 1.50 -24.87 -12.30
C ASN A 11 0.76 -25.01 -10.95
N MET A 12 -0.26 -25.86 -10.92
CA MET A 12 -0.93 -26.27 -9.70
C MET A 12 -0.42 -27.63 -9.26
N ALA A 13 -0.44 -27.91 -7.97
CA ALA A 13 -0.16 -29.20 -7.38
C ALA A 13 -1.21 -29.58 -6.34
N LYS A 14 -1.49 -30.84 -6.21
CA LYS A 14 -2.35 -31.41 -5.19
C LYS A 14 -1.52 -32.26 -4.26
N LEU A 15 -1.42 -31.84 -3.03
CA LEU A 15 -0.77 -32.60 -1.96
C LEU A 15 -1.83 -33.46 -1.27
N THR A 16 -1.65 -34.78 -1.24
CA THR A 16 -2.47 -35.68 -0.42
C THR A 16 -1.63 -36.09 0.78
N VAL A 17 -2.09 -35.68 1.96
CA VAL A 17 -1.36 -35.85 3.22
C VAL A 17 -2.09 -36.87 4.11
N GLU A 18 -1.37 -37.84 4.60
CA GLU A 18 -1.87 -38.87 5.52
C GLU A 18 -1.14 -38.78 6.87
N VAL A 19 -1.88 -38.40 7.90
CA VAL A 19 -1.39 -38.34 9.29
C VAL A 19 -1.74 -39.62 9.99
N PRO A 20 -0.79 -40.33 10.67
CA PRO A 20 -1.02 -41.62 11.32
C PRO A 20 -2.14 -41.57 12.36
N ALA A 21 -2.90 -42.66 12.49
CA ALA A 21 -4.00 -42.82 13.42
C ALA A 21 -3.61 -42.53 14.90
N GLU A 22 -2.37 -42.81 15.27
CA GLU A 22 -1.86 -42.54 16.62
C GLU A 22 -1.84 -41.03 16.93
N ASP A 23 -1.46 -40.19 15.97
CA ASP A 23 -1.41 -38.74 16.11
C ASP A 23 -2.82 -38.14 16.08
N VAL A 24 -3.71 -38.71 15.26
CA VAL A 24 -5.15 -38.39 15.28
C VAL A 24 -5.73 -38.63 16.66
N GLU A 25 -5.44 -39.76 17.29
CA GLU A 25 -5.97 -40.08 18.60
C GLU A 25 -5.44 -39.16 19.71
N LYS A 26 -4.14 -38.77 19.62
CA LYS A 26 -3.55 -37.73 20.49
C LYS A 26 -4.25 -36.37 20.34
N ALA A 27 -4.54 -35.98 19.10
CA ALA A 27 -5.21 -34.72 18.79
C ALA A 27 -6.66 -34.71 19.30
N ILE A 28 -7.41 -35.81 19.07
CA ILE A 28 -8.78 -35.95 19.60
C ILE A 28 -8.77 -35.90 21.12
N GLN A 29 -7.80 -36.54 21.79
CA GLN A 29 -7.65 -36.48 23.24
C GLN A 29 -7.29 -35.06 23.71
N GLY A 30 -6.47 -34.32 22.97
CA GLY A 30 -6.19 -32.89 23.21
C GLY A 30 -7.44 -32.03 23.09
N ALA A 31 -8.21 -32.20 22.01
CA ALA A 31 -9.48 -31.54 21.77
C ALA A 31 -10.48 -31.79 22.93
N TYR A 32 -10.62 -33.04 23.35
CA TYR A 32 -11.42 -33.38 24.54
C TYR A 32 -10.94 -32.61 25.77
N GLN A 33 -9.65 -32.56 26.08
CA GLN A 33 -9.14 -31.88 27.26
C GLN A 33 -9.44 -30.35 27.24
N LYS A 34 -9.38 -29.74 26.06
CA LYS A 34 -9.68 -28.33 25.83
C LYS A 34 -11.18 -28.06 26.00
N THR A 35 -12.03 -28.88 25.37
CA THR A 35 -13.46 -28.63 25.21
C THR A 35 -14.32 -29.17 26.35
N LYS A 36 -13.86 -30.21 27.13
CA LYS A 36 -14.63 -30.82 28.21
C LYS A 36 -15.15 -29.84 29.27
N LYS A 37 -14.50 -28.68 29.44
CA LYS A 37 -14.92 -27.64 30.41
C LYS A 37 -16.09 -26.80 29.90
N SER A 38 -16.36 -26.78 28.59
CA SER A 38 -17.47 -26.06 27.96
C SER A 38 -18.73 -26.95 27.88
N ILE A 39 -18.58 -28.28 27.80
CA ILE A 39 -19.65 -29.24 27.59
C ILE A 39 -20.33 -29.53 28.94
N ASN A 40 -21.64 -29.45 28.99
CA ASN A 40 -22.45 -29.76 30.15
C ASN A 40 -23.16 -31.12 29.97
N ILE A 41 -22.84 -32.08 30.82
CA ILE A 41 -23.42 -33.44 30.79
C ILE A 41 -24.26 -33.65 32.04
N PRO A 42 -25.57 -34.00 31.89
CA PRO A 42 -26.42 -34.29 33.04
C PRO A 42 -25.81 -35.40 33.92
N GLY A 43 -25.79 -35.20 35.24
CA GLY A 43 -25.22 -36.12 36.19
C GLY A 43 -23.70 -36.02 36.42
N PHE A 44 -23.00 -35.17 35.68
CA PHE A 44 -21.57 -34.92 35.89
C PHE A 44 -21.26 -33.47 36.21
N ARG A 45 -20.29 -33.26 37.10
CA ARG A 45 -19.74 -31.92 37.31
C ARG A 45 -19.03 -31.46 36.05
N LYS A 46 -19.25 -30.21 35.65
CA LYS A 46 -18.66 -29.58 34.49
C LYS A 46 -17.16 -29.87 34.36
N GLY A 47 -16.74 -30.40 33.22
CA GLY A 47 -15.33 -30.79 32.91
C GLY A 47 -14.89 -32.12 33.53
N LYS A 48 -15.79 -32.91 34.13
CA LYS A 48 -15.46 -34.23 34.73
C LYS A 48 -16.09 -35.43 33.98
N ALA A 49 -16.91 -35.19 32.97
CA ALA A 49 -17.47 -36.23 32.15
C ALA A 49 -16.38 -36.95 31.34
N PRO A 50 -16.33 -38.32 31.32
CA PRO A 50 -15.37 -39.05 30.46
C PRO A 50 -15.63 -38.83 28.98
N ARG A 51 -14.57 -38.88 28.15
CA ARG A 51 -14.63 -38.70 26.69
C ARG A 51 -15.68 -39.63 26.06
N GLN A 52 -15.65 -40.90 26.36
CA GLN A 52 -16.58 -41.90 25.82
C GLN A 52 -18.05 -41.57 26.04
N LEU A 53 -18.36 -40.95 27.18
CA LEU A 53 -19.73 -40.55 27.47
C LEU A 53 -20.16 -39.34 26.61
N ILE A 54 -19.28 -38.40 26.43
CA ILE A 54 -19.54 -37.24 25.56
C ILE A 54 -19.75 -37.70 24.13
N GLU A 55 -18.86 -38.54 23.61
CA GLU A 55 -18.97 -39.15 22.28
C GLU A 55 -20.25 -39.95 22.07
N LYS A 56 -20.71 -40.64 23.11
CA LYS A 56 -21.99 -41.39 23.07
C LYS A 56 -23.22 -40.48 23.00
N MET A 57 -23.14 -39.28 23.62
CA MET A 57 -24.27 -38.34 23.68
C MET A 57 -24.30 -37.37 22.50
N TYR A 58 -23.14 -36.92 22.02
CA TYR A 58 -23.02 -35.85 20.99
C TYR A 58 -22.48 -36.35 19.67
N GLY A 59 -22.12 -37.65 19.56
CA GLY A 59 -21.44 -38.23 18.41
C GLY A 59 -19.91 -38.19 18.55
N LYS A 60 -19.22 -39.07 17.81
CA LYS A 60 -17.75 -39.14 17.82
C LYS A 60 -17.12 -37.88 17.20
N GLU A 61 -17.86 -37.22 16.29
CA GLU A 61 -17.43 -36.04 15.53
C GLU A 61 -17.27 -34.80 16.41
N VAL A 62 -17.79 -34.78 17.63
CA VAL A 62 -17.80 -33.60 18.55
C VAL A 62 -16.41 -32.99 18.78
N PHE A 63 -15.34 -33.79 18.63
CA PHE A 63 -13.95 -33.37 18.82
C PHE A 63 -13.14 -33.28 17.52
N TYR A 64 -13.73 -33.62 16.37
CA TYR A 64 -12.97 -33.74 15.11
C TYR A 64 -12.53 -32.36 14.58
N SER A 65 -13.38 -31.35 14.67
CA SER A 65 -13.02 -29.99 14.24
C SER A 65 -11.80 -29.47 15.02
N ASP A 66 -11.88 -29.50 16.37
CA ASP A 66 -10.78 -29.05 17.24
C ASP A 66 -9.49 -29.87 17.02
N ALA A 67 -9.64 -31.18 16.69
CA ALA A 67 -8.50 -32.06 16.42
C ALA A 67 -7.86 -31.73 15.06
N VAL A 68 -8.66 -31.48 14.02
CA VAL A 68 -8.17 -31.02 12.71
C VAL A 68 -7.43 -29.71 12.86
N ASP A 69 -8.03 -28.71 13.51
CA ASP A 69 -7.43 -27.38 13.71
C ASP A 69 -6.08 -27.47 14.45
N ALA A 70 -5.91 -28.48 15.33
CA ALA A 70 -4.67 -28.70 16.05
C ALA A 70 -3.59 -29.41 15.23
N MET A 71 -3.97 -30.31 14.31
CA MET A 71 -3.03 -31.13 13.53
C MET A 71 -2.64 -30.48 12.20
N LEU A 72 -3.62 -29.85 11.53
CA LEU A 72 -3.52 -29.40 10.15
C LEU A 72 -2.33 -28.46 9.90
N PRO A 73 -2.08 -27.41 10.72
CA PRO A 73 -0.99 -26.49 10.45
C PRO A 73 0.37 -27.18 10.40
N LYS A 74 0.61 -28.06 11.37
CA LYS A 74 1.88 -28.81 11.43
C LYS A 74 1.98 -29.82 10.29
N ALA A 75 0.93 -30.61 10.04
CA ALA A 75 0.93 -31.62 8.99
C ALA A 75 1.10 -30.99 7.60
N TYR A 76 0.52 -29.82 7.38
CA TYR A 76 0.71 -29.07 6.14
C TYR A 76 2.14 -28.52 6.01
N SER A 77 2.70 -27.91 7.07
CA SER A 77 4.09 -27.43 7.06
C SER A 77 5.07 -28.55 6.76
N ASP A 78 4.94 -29.68 7.44
CA ASP A 78 5.80 -30.86 7.21
C ASP A 78 5.63 -31.40 5.75
N ALA A 79 4.40 -31.31 5.20
CA ALA A 79 4.12 -31.75 3.84
C ALA A 79 4.74 -30.81 2.77
N VAL A 80 4.74 -29.50 3.03
CA VAL A 80 5.40 -28.51 2.17
C VAL A 80 6.91 -28.74 2.12
N GLU A 81 7.53 -29.01 3.26
CA GLU A 81 8.97 -29.33 3.30
C GLU A 81 9.30 -30.63 2.55
N GLU A 82 8.44 -31.66 2.68
CA GLU A 82 8.65 -32.97 2.03
C GLU A 82 8.37 -32.95 0.51
N CYS A 83 7.49 -32.05 0.03
CA CYS A 83 7.12 -32.00 -1.39
C CYS A 83 8.25 -31.48 -2.30
N GLY A 84 9.20 -30.70 -1.77
CA GLY A 84 10.35 -30.16 -2.51
C GLY A 84 10.00 -29.12 -3.61
N GLU A 85 8.76 -28.68 -3.67
CA GLU A 85 8.31 -27.65 -4.61
C GLU A 85 8.14 -26.30 -3.87
N GLU A 86 8.44 -25.20 -4.53
CA GLU A 86 8.23 -23.86 -3.97
C GLU A 86 6.76 -23.46 -4.12
N ILE A 87 6.03 -23.42 -2.99
CA ILE A 87 4.60 -23.10 -2.95
C ILE A 87 4.42 -21.58 -2.90
N VAL A 88 3.58 -21.04 -3.79
CA VAL A 88 3.39 -19.61 -4.02
C VAL A 88 1.92 -19.16 -3.88
N SER A 89 1.12 -19.93 -3.14
CA SER A 89 -0.28 -19.61 -2.84
C SER A 89 -0.70 -20.11 -1.47
N TYR A 90 -1.86 -19.64 -1.00
CA TYR A 90 -2.54 -20.30 0.11
C TYR A 90 -3.06 -21.67 -0.33
N PRO A 91 -3.03 -22.70 0.56
CA PRO A 91 -3.59 -24.00 0.26
C PRO A 91 -5.12 -23.95 0.25
N LYS A 92 -5.73 -24.56 -0.75
CA LYS A 92 -7.14 -24.93 -0.69
C LYS A 92 -7.24 -26.33 -0.09
N ILE A 93 -7.69 -26.40 1.16
CA ILE A 93 -7.70 -27.63 1.94
C ILE A 93 -9.07 -28.29 1.90
N ASP A 94 -9.08 -29.59 1.61
CA ASP A 94 -10.25 -30.44 1.71
C ASP A 94 -9.95 -31.66 2.62
N VAL A 95 -10.80 -31.89 3.62
CA VAL A 95 -10.69 -33.02 4.53
C VAL A 95 -11.35 -34.26 3.88
N VAL A 96 -10.55 -35.26 3.53
CA VAL A 96 -11.02 -36.48 2.91
C VAL A 96 -11.49 -37.47 3.97
N GLN A 97 -10.74 -37.63 5.08
CA GLN A 97 -11.05 -38.61 6.13
C GLN A 97 -10.58 -38.12 7.49
N ILE A 98 -11.49 -38.10 8.47
CA ILE A 98 -11.15 -38.03 9.88
C ILE A 98 -12.06 -38.94 10.69
N GLU A 99 -11.48 -39.95 11.35
CA GLU A 99 -12.20 -40.88 12.19
C GLU A 99 -11.24 -41.47 13.27
N SER A 100 -11.74 -41.60 14.50
CA SER A 100 -10.96 -42.22 15.60
C SER A 100 -10.52 -43.63 15.22
N GLY A 101 -9.22 -43.93 15.34
CA GLY A 101 -8.60 -45.20 14.97
C GLY A 101 -8.24 -45.34 13.50
N LYS A 102 -8.50 -44.36 12.67
CA LYS A 102 -8.07 -44.29 11.27
C LYS A 102 -7.11 -43.09 11.06
N PRO A 103 -6.29 -43.13 9.99
CA PRO A 103 -5.48 -41.98 9.65
C PRO A 103 -6.35 -40.78 9.26
N PHE A 104 -5.86 -39.56 9.55
CA PHE A 104 -6.43 -38.34 9.03
C PHE A 104 -5.85 -38.05 7.64
N ILE A 105 -6.73 -37.90 6.65
CA ILE A 105 -6.35 -37.68 5.26
C ILE A 105 -6.98 -36.35 4.84
N PHE A 106 -6.14 -35.49 4.32
CA PHE A 106 -6.60 -34.24 3.68
C PHE A 106 -5.85 -34.00 2.38
N THR A 107 -6.44 -33.20 1.53
CA THR A 107 -5.78 -32.73 0.31
C THR A 107 -5.60 -31.21 0.40
N ALA A 108 -4.48 -30.72 -0.13
CA ALA A 108 -4.20 -29.31 -0.28
C ALA A 108 -3.88 -29.02 -1.75
N GLU A 109 -4.71 -28.21 -2.40
CA GLU A 109 -4.41 -27.70 -3.74
C GLU A 109 -3.66 -26.40 -3.59
N VAL A 110 -2.49 -26.29 -4.23
CA VAL A 110 -1.55 -25.18 -4.13
C VAL A 110 -1.00 -24.79 -5.49
N ALA A 111 -0.65 -23.53 -5.67
CA ALA A 111 0.17 -23.12 -6.80
C ALA A 111 1.64 -23.32 -6.48
N VAL A 112 2.38 -23.87 -7.42
CA VAL A 112 3.83 -23.99 -7.38
C VAL A 112 4.46 -22.92 -8.27
N LYS A 113 5.67 -22.50 -7.92
CA LYS A 113 6.40 -21.48 -8.66
C LYS A 113 6.53 -21.88 -10.14
N PRO A 114 6.04 -21.04 -11.08
CA PRO A 114 6.12 -21.32 -12.49
C PRO A 114 7.56 -21.24 -13.01
N ALA A 115 7.91 -22.12 -13.93
CA ALA A 115 9.15 -22.02 -14.67
C ALA A 115 9.09 -20.82 -15.64
N VAL A 116 10.20 -20.07 -15.72
CA VAL A 116 10.35 -18.94 -16.63
C VAL A 116 11.29 -19.32 -17.77
N THR A 117 10.85 -19.10 -19.00
CA THR A 117 11.72 -19.18 -20.16
C THR A 117 12.13 -17.74 -20.53
N LEU A 118 13.40 -17.40 -20.26
CA LEU A 118 13.94 -16.09 -20.58
C LEU A 118 14.08 -15.91 -22.09
N GLY A 119 13.69 -14.72 -22.58
CA GLY A 119 14.06 -14.22 -23.89
C GLY A 119 15.33 -13.38 -23.82
N GLN A 120 15.38 -12.30 -24.59
CA GLN A 120 16.48 -11.35 -24.51
C GLN A 120 16.33 -10.53 -23.22
N TYR A 121 17.36 -10.52 -22.39
CA TYR A 121 17.41 -9.76 -21.13
C TYR A 121 18.67 -8.88 -20.99
N LYS A 122 19.65 -8.97 -21.93
CA LYS A 122 20.81 -8.07 -22.02
C LYS A 122 20.73 -7.20 -23.26
N GLY A 123 21.24 -5.98 -23.18
CA GLY A 123 21.24 -5.05 -24.32
C GLY A 123 19.83 -4.56 -24.68
N ILE A 124 18.94 -4.48 -23.71
CA ILE A 124 17.59 -3.92 -23.87
C ILE A 124 17.71 -2.43 -24.17
N GLN A 125 17.02 -1.97 -25.22
CA GLN A 125 16.99 -0.55 -25.59
C GLN A 125 15.89 0.16 -24.82
N VAL A 126 16.23 1.23 -24.13
CA VAL A 126 15.30 2.09 -23.39
C VAL A 126 15.54 3.56 -23.74
N GLU A 127 14.49 4.37 -23.66
CA GLU A 127 14.61 5.80 -23.88
C GLU A 127 15.35 6.45 -22.70
N LYS A 128 16.22 7.42 -23.04
CA LYS A 128 16.94 8.19 -22.02
C LYS A 128 16.02 9.26 -21.43
N ALA A 129 15.77 9.20 -20.12
CA ALA A 129 15.05 10.26 -19.43
C ALA A 129 15.92 11.55 -19.35
N PRO A 130 15.35 12.73 -19.62
CA PRO A 130 16.09 13.99 -19.46
C PRO A 130 16.34 14.26 -17.97
N ILE A 131 17.62 14.51 -17.63
CA ILE A 131 18.06 14.84 -16.28
C ILE A 131 18.57 16.29 -16.29
N GLU A 132 17.67 17.23 -16.54
CA GLU A 132 18.01 18.66 -16.51
C GLU A 132 17.13 19.37 -15.50
N VAL A 133 17.75 20.21 -14.66
CA VAL A 133 17.04 21.11 -13.74
C VAL A 133 17.07 22.50 -14.35
N THR A 134 15.88 23.03 -14.61
CA THR A 134 15.73 24.38 -15.15
C THR A 134 15.75 25.43 -14.05
N ASP A 135 16.12 26.65 -14.40
CA ASP A 135 16.08 27.79 -13.46
C ASP A 135 14.63 28.06 -12.99
N GLU A 136 13.63 27.77 -13.82
CA GLU A 136 12.20 27.90 -13.47
C GLU A 136 11.80 26.93 -12.36
N GLU A 137 12.30 25.70 -12.34
CA GLU A 137 12.06 24.74 -11.28
C GLU A 137 12.71 25.17 -9.96
N ILE A 138 13.91 25.74 -10.02
CA ILE A 138 14.60 26.29 -8.85
C ILE A 138 13.80 27.45 -8.29
N GLU A 139 13.36 28.38 -9.15
CA GLU A 139 12.54 29.51 -8.74
C GLU A 139 11.18 29.10 -8.20
N ALA A 140 10.56 28.07 -8.77
CA ALA A 140 9.31 27.51 -8.25
C ALA A 140 9.49 26.95 -6.83
N GLN A 141 10.60 26.28 -6.55
CA GLN A 141 10.88 25.78 -5.20
C GLN A 141 11.17 26.92 -4.21
N VAL A 142 11.93 27.94 -4.62
CA VAL A 142 12.16 29.15 -3.81
C VAL A 142 10.83 29.87 -3.52
N ASN A 143 9.96 30.00 -4.53
CA ASN A 143 8.65 30.64 -4.35
C ASN A 143 7.73 29.83 -3.43
N LYS A 144 7.77 28.50 -3.50
CA LYS A 144 7.03 27.64 -2.58
C LYS A 144 7.45 27.87 -1.12
N GLU A 145 8.75 28.01 -0.86
CA GLU A 145 9.25 28.34 0.47
C GLU A 145 8.86 29.78 0.89
N ARG A 146 8.87 30.72 -0.03
CA ARG A 146 8.40 32.10 0.23
C ARG A 146 6.91 32.11 0.59
N GLU A 147 6.09 31.32 -0.09
CA GLU A 147 4.66 31.17 0.23
C GLU A 147 4.45 30.55 1.62
N ALA A 148 5.22 29.53 1.97
CA ALA A 148 5.17 28.89 3.30
C ALA A 148 5.57 29.86 4.43
N ASN A 149 6.48 30.80 4.15
CA ASN A 149 6.95 31.82 5.09
C ASN A 149 6.29 33.20 4.87
N SER A 150 5.18 33.25 4.13
CA SER A 150 4.45 34.51 3.88
C SER A 150 3.82 35.08 5.16
N ARG A 151 3.78 36.39 5.25
CA ARG A 151 3.06 37.11 6.31
C ARG A 151 1.70 37.53 5.80
N THR A 152 0.69 37.44 6.65
CA THR A 152 -0.64 37.93 6.33
C THR A 152 -0.81 39.33 6.87
N VAL A 153 -0.99 40.30 5.98
CA VAL A 153 -1.18 41.72 6.33
C VAL A 153 -2.62 42.16 6.01
N THR A 154 -3.26 42.83 6.94
CA THR A 154 -4.62 43.39 6.74
C THR A 154 -4.56 44.64 5.88
N VAL A 155 -5.45 44.69 4.88
CA VAL A 155 -5.62 45.87 3.98
C VAL A 155 -7.03 46.39 4.15
N GLU A 156 -7.15 47.70 4.40
CA GLU A 156 -8.45 48.33 4.68
C GLU A 156 -8.86 49.42 3.65
N ASP A 157 -7.97 49.77 2.74
CA ASP A 157 -8.07 50.95 1.87
C ASP A 157 -8.44 50.65 0.41
N ARG A 158 -8.68 49.38 0.08
CA ARG A 158 -9.03 48.97 -1.29
C ARG A 158 -10.06 47.83 -1.35
N ALA A 159 -10.61 47.62 -2.52
CA ALA A 159 -11.47 46.49 -2.82
C ALA A 159 -10.67 45.17 -3.00
N VAL A 160 -11.37 44.03 -2.89
CA VAL A 160 -10.85 42.67 -3.05
C VAL A 160 -10.21 42.50 -4.43
N GLN A 161 -9.03 41.90 -4.48
CA GLN A 161 -8.31 41.56 -5.69
C GLN A 161 -8.04 40.05 -5.74
N LYS A 162 -7.71 39.54 -6.92
CA LYS A 162 -7.29 38.13 -7.07
C LYS A 162 -5.97 37.90 -6.31
N GLY A 163 -5.91 36.83 -5.54
CA GLY A 163 -4.78 36.48 -4.67
C GLY A 163 -4.92 37.02 -3.23
N ASP A 164 -5.95 37.83 -2.94
CA ASP A 164 -6.25 38.27 -1.56
C ASP A 164 -6.94 37.15 -0.78
N ILE A 165 -6.79 37.18 0.53
CA ILE A 165 -7.62 36.40 1.45
C ILE A 165 -8.73 37.32 1.94
N ALA A 166 -9.95 37.12 1.45
CA ALA A 166 -11.13 37.84 1.89
C ALA A 166 -11.76 37.13 3.09
N THR A 167 -11.89 37.84 4.21
CA THR A 167 -12.70 37.34 5.34
C THR A 167 -14.15 37.67 5.05
N ILE A 168 -14.98 36.67 4.81
CA ILE A 168 -16.37 36.82 4.36
C ILE A 168 -17.36 36.19 5.30
N ASP A 169 -18.55 36.79 5.38
CA ASP A 169 -19.76 36.09 5.82
C ASP A 169 -20.55 35.74 4.56
N PHE A 170 -21.11 34.55 4.52
CA PHE A 170 -21.95 34.15 3.42
C PHE A 170 -23.14 33.29 3.87
N GLU A 171 -24.25 33.38 3.16
CA GLU A 171 -25.43 32.55 3.35
C GLU A 171 -26.04 32.21 1.98
N GLY A 172 -26.09 30.91 1.65
CA GLY A 172 -26.54 30.39 0.37
C GLY A 172 -28.02 30.04 0.36
N PHE A 173 -28.68 30.36 -0.75
CA PHE A 173 -30.09 30.09 -1.00
C PHE A 173 -30.25 29.39 -2.34
N VAL A 174 -31.06 28.34 -2.36
CA VAL A 174 -31.56 27.66 -3.59
C VAL A 174 -33.07 27.85 -3.61
N ASP A 175 -33.61 28.33 -4.72
CA ASP A 175 -35.04 28.67 -4.86
C ASP A 175 -35.56 29.57 -3.72
N GLY A 176 -34.71 30.44 -3.17
CA GLY A 176 -35.08 31.36 -2.09
C GLY A 176 -35.10 30.72 -0.68
N VAL A 177 -34.69 29.47 -0.56
CA VAL A 177 -34.61 28.74 0.73
C VAL A 177 -33.15 28.49 1.10
N ALA A 178 -32.76 28.86 2.33
CA ALA A 178 -31.43 28.58 2.84
C ALA A 178 -31.23 27.05 2.98
N PHE A 179 -30.04 26.57 2.64
CA PHE A 179 -29.68 25.15 2.73
C PHE A 179 -28.59 24.90 3.77
N ASP A 180 -28.60 23.67 4.31
CA ASP A 180 -27.62 23.27 5.32
C ASP A 180 -26.20 23.22 4.74
N GLY A 181 -25.24 23.78 5.49
CA GLY A 181 -23.85 23.90 5.02
C GLY A 181 -23.60 25.12 4.11
N GLY A 182 -24.63 25.89 3.74
CA GLY A 182 -24.52 27.09 2.91
C GLY A 182 -24.16 28.37 3.67
N LYS A 183 -23.96 28.34 5.01
CA LYS A 183 -23.69 29.50 5.83
C LYS A 183 -22.31 29.43 6.48
N GLY A 184 -21.57 30.56 6.44
CA GLY A 184 -20.32 30.74 7.16
C GLY A 184 -20.17 32.20 7.61
N GLU A 185 -19.53 32.37 8.75
CA GLU A 185 -19.22 33.69 9.33
C GLU A 185 -17.71 33.83 9.55
N ASN A 186 -17.14 34.97 9.16
CA ASN A 186 -15.70 35.26 9.23
C ASN A 186 -14.83 34.16 8.59
N TYR A 187 -15.25 33.65 7.46
CA TYR A 187 -14.52 32.65 6.73
C TYR A 187 -13.42 33.31 5.88
N ASP A 188 -12.17 32.85 6.04
CA ASP A 188 -11.03 33.33 5.25
C ASP A 188 -10.99 32.57 3.93
N LEU A 189 -11.30 33.22 2.82
CA LEU A 189 -11.31 32.68 1.47
C LEU A 189 -10.21 33.31 0.62
N GLU A 190 -9.30 32.52 0.11
CA GLU A 190 -8.29 32.96 -0.85
C GLU A 190 -8.91 33.10 -2.25
N ILE A 191 -8.93 34.30 -2.80
CA ILE A 191 -9.58 34.63 -4.07
C ILE A 191 -8.74 34.14 -5.24
N GLY A 192 -9.26 33.16 -5.99
CA GLY A 192 -8.59 32.49 -7.08
C GLY A 192 -8.03 31.11 -6.72
N SER A 193 -8.28 30.62 -5.49
CA SER A 193 -7.93 29.27 -5.06
C SER A 193 -8.77 28.17 -5.69
N ASN A 194 -9.93 28.52 -6.22
CA ASN A 194 -10.96 27.58 -6.68
C ASN A 194 -11.46 26.59 -5.61
N THR A 195 -11.40 27.00 -4.34
CA THR A 195 -11.89 26.19 -3.21
C THR A 195 -13.41 26.20 -3.13
N PHE A 196 -14.03 27.28 -3.59
CA PHE A 196 -15.48 27.43 -3.66
C PHE A 196 -16.03 27.02 -5.04
N ILE A 197 -17.37 27.02 -5.15
CA ILE A 197 -18.06 26.68 -6.39
C ILE A 197 -17.57 27.61 -7.53
N PRO A 198 -17.36 27.07 -8.75
CA PRO A 198 -16.87 27.85 -9.88
C PRO A 198 -17.67 29.13 -10.10
N GLY A 199 -16.94 30.25 -10.24
CA GLY A 199 -17.52 31.58 -10.43
C GLY A 199 -17.91 32.32 -9.14
N PHE A 200 -17.75 31.70 -7.96
CA PHE A 200 -18.00 32.36 -6.67
C PHE A 200 -16.93 33.40 -6.36
N GLU A 201 -15.66 32.98 -6.40
CA GLU A 201 -14.52 33.83 -6.05
C GLU A 201 -14.33 34.98 -7.03
N ASP A 202 -14.59 34.75 -8.32
CA ASP A 202 -14.47 35.78 -9.36
C ASP A 202 -15.45 36.95 -9.16
N GLN A 203 -16.65 36.68 -8.62
CA GLN A 203 -17.62 37.73 -8.33
C GLN A 203 -17.32 38.55 -7.07
N LEU A 204 -16.44 38.05 -6.19
CA LEU A 204 -15.94 38.78 -5.04
C LEU A 204 -14.85 39.77 -5.42
N VAL A 205 -14.21 39.65 -6.57
CA VAL A 205 -13.20 40.58 -7.05
C VAL A 205 -13.86 41.96 -7.27
N GLY A 206 -13.31 42.97 -6.64
CA GLY A 206 -13.86 44.33 -6.67
C GLY A 206 -14.88 44.63 -5.56
N ALA A 207 -15.20 43.67 -4.70
CA ALA A 207 -16.07 43.87 -3.54
C ALA A 207 -15.38 44.79 -2.50
N GLU A 208 -16.14 45.73 -1.94
CA GLU A 208 -15.66 46.67 -0.91
C GLU A 208 -15.94 46.12 0.50
N ILE A 209 -15.05 46.38 1.44
CA ILE A 209 -15.20 45.97 2.84
C ILE A 209 -16.50 46.59 3.44
N GLY A 210 -17.24 45.76 4.14
CA GLY A 210 -18.49 46.12 4.83
C GLY A 210 -19.73 46.15 3.93
N LYS A 211 -19.60 46.00 2.61
CA LYS A 211 -20.72 45.94 1.68
C LYS A 211 -21.21 44.52 1.47
N GLU A 212 -22.53 44.40 1.40
CA GLU A 212 -23.21 43.16 1.00
C GLU A 212 -23.32 43.07 -0.52
N LEU A 213 -23.13 41.86 -1.04
CA LEU A 213 -23.31 41.55 -2.46
C LEU A 213 -23.94 40.20 -2.64
N ASP A 214 -24.68 40.02 -3.72
CA ASP A 214 -25.24 38.73 -4.11
C ASP A 214 -24.32 38.08 -5.13
N VAL A 215 -23.86 36.85 -4.82
CA VAL A 215 -23.02 36.03 -5.68
C VAL A 215 -23.90 34.92 -6.27
N ASN A 216 -24.05 34.93 -7.60
CA ASN A 216 -24.89 33.97 -8.31
C ASN A 216 -24.03 32.87 -8.93
N VAL A 217 -24.23 31.62 -8.53
CA VAL A 217 -23.46 30.47 -9.00
C VAL A 217 -24.37 29.29 -9.30
N THR A 218 -23.88 28.36 -10.11
CA THR A 218 -24.54 27.09 -10.37
C THR A 218 -23.70 25.96 -9.82
N PHE A 219 -24.28 25.10 -9.02
CA PHE A 219 -23.59 23.90 -8.52
C PHE A 219 -23.20 22.96 -9.67
N PRO A 220 -22.02 22.38 -9.67
CA PRO A 220 -21.64 21.35 -10.63
C PRO A 220 -22.62 20.18 -10.64
N GLU A 221 -22.78 19.52 -11.80
CA GLU A 221 -23.67 18.35 -11.92
C GLU A 221 -23.20 17.16 -11.07
N GLU A 222 -21.89 17.07 -10.82
CA GLU A 222 -21.25 16.02 -9.99
C GLU A 222 -21.04 16.47 -8.55
N TYR A 223 -21.81 17.41 -8.04
CA TYR A 223 -21.64 17.90 -6.66
C TYR A 223 -22.04 16.83 -5.63
N GLY A 224 -21.25 16.69 -4.56
CA GLY A 224 -21.42 15.65 -3.54
C GLY A 224 -22.82 15.60 -2.89
N ALA A 225 -23.47 16.77 -2.70
CA ALA A 225 -24.85 16.84 -2.24
C ALA A 225 -25.81 16.79 -3.45
N LYS A 226 -26.40 15.62 -3.72
CA LYS A 226 -27.27 15.34 -4.88
C LYS A 226 -28.46 16.29 -4.99
N GLU A 227 -28.93 16.83 -3.88
CA GLU A 227 -30.04 17.79 -3.78
C GLU A 227 -29.67 19.20 -4.26
N LEU A 228 -28.37 19.52 -4.34
CA LEU A 228 -27.85 20.80 -4.81
C LEU A 228 -27.26 20.71 -6.23
N ALA A 229 -26.89 19.53 -6.69
CA ALA A 229 -26.26 19.30 -7.99
C ALA A 229 -27.05 19.92 -9.14
N GLY A 230 -26.36 20.72 -9.99
CA GLY A 230 -26.93 21.39 -11.15
C GLY A 230 -27.89 22.55 -10.85
N LYS A 231 -28.12 22.90 -9.57
CA LYS A 231 -29.04 23.99 -9.21
C LYS A 231 -28.35 25.35 -9.17
N GLU A 232 -29.11 26.38 -9.52
CA GLU A 232 -28.71 27.76 -9.32
C GLU A 232 -28.85 28.15 -7.84
N ALA A 233 -27.82 28.82 -7.31
CA ALA A 233 -27.81 29.32 -5.95
C ALA A 233 -27.39 30.79 -5.90
N VAL A 234 -27.96 31.50 -4.95
CA VAL A 234 -27.62 32.89 -4.65
C VAL A 234 -27.01 32.92 -3.26
N PHE A 235 -25.79 33.37 -3.16
CA PHE A 235 -25.10 33.59 -1.88
C PHE A 235 -25.11 35.06 -1.54
N LYS A 236 -25.69 35.40 -0.40
CA LYS A 236 -25.55 36.73 0.18
C LYS A 236 -24.22 36.79 0.92
N CYS A 237 -23.29 37.57 0.39
CA CYS A 237 -21.95 37.65 0.90
C CYS A 237 -21.68 39.04 1.45
N LYS A 238 -20.88 39.12 2.50
CA LYS A 238 -20.36 40.37 3.05
C LYS A 238 -18.85 40.21 3.30
N VAL A 239 -18.07 41.12 2.76
CA VAL A 239 -16.62 41.15 3.01
C VAL A 239 -16.38 41.92 4.32
N ASN A 240 -15.87 41.24 5.34
CA ASN A 240 -15.55 41.82 6.64
C ASN A 240 -14.13 42.38 6.71
N GLY A 241 -13.22 41.84 5.92
CA GLY A 241 -11.82 42.26 5.86
C GLY A 241 -11.08 41.70 4.68
N ILE A 242 -9.96 42.29 4.34
CA ILE A 242 -9.06 41.81 3.29
C ILE A 242 -7.68 41.60 3.92
N LYS A 243 -7.10 40.47 3.68
CA LYS A 243 -5.72 40.14 4.06
C LYS A 243 -4.94 39.82 2.80
N VAL A 244 -3.69 40.23 2.74
CA VAL A 244 -2.77 39.93 1.63
C VAL A 244 -1.64 39.08 2.15
N LYS A 245 -1.29 38.05 1.40
CA LYS A 245 -0.05 37.31 1.63
C LYS A 245 1.12 38.18 1.13
N GLU A 246 1.90 38.69 2.03
CA GLU A 246 3.14 39.39 1.72
C GLU A 246 4.28 38.35 1.72
N LEU A 247 4.78 38.05 0.53
CA LEU A 247 5.89 37.11 0.37
C LEU A 247 7.20 37.84 0.75
N PRO A 248 8.08 37.18 1.55
CA PRO A 248 9.39 37.75 1.81
C PRO A 248 10.15 37.93 0.49
N GLU A 249 11.01 38.97 0.38
CA GLU A 249 11.88 39.13 -0.79
C GLU A 249 12.82 37.90 -0.91
N ALA A 250 13.11 37.49 -2.15
CA ALA A 250 14.05 36.41 -2.39
C ALA A 250 15.47 37.01 -2.40
N ASP A 251 16.05 37.15 -1.22
CA ASP A 251 17.37 37.70 -0.98
C ASP A 251 18.18 36.83 0.02
N ASP A 252 19.34 37.33 0.41
CA ASP A 252 20.21 36.60 1.33
C ASP A 252 19.62 36.51 2.74
N GLU A 253 18.83 37.47 3.18
CA GLU A 253 18.15 37.44 4.48
C GLU A 253 17.11 36.34 4.53
N PHE A 254 16.33 36.18 3.44
CA PHE A 254 15.40 35.05 3.28
C PHE A 254 16.14 33.71 3.29
N ALA A 255 17.25 33.59 2.57
CA ALA A 255 18.03 32.35 2.55
C ALA A 255 18.51 31.94 3.97
N GLN A 256 18.96 32.88 4.77
CA GLN A 256 19.39 32.65 6.16
C GLN A 256 18.21 32.28 7.08
N GLU A 257 17.02 32.79 6.82
CA GLU A 257 15.82 32.48 7.63
C GLU A 257 15.32 31.05 7.38
N VAL A 258 15.39 30.56 6.12
CA VAL A 258 14.76 29.28 5.72
C VAL A 258 15.75 28.13 5.55
N SER A 259 17.04 28.40 5.63
CA SER A 259 18.08 27.41 5.37
C SER A 259 19.34 27.63 6.24
N GLU A 260 20.35 26.76 6.05
CA GLU A 260 21.67 26.88 6.70
C GLU A 260 22.66 27.71 5.86
N PHE A 261 22.20 28.32 4.76
CA PHE A 261 23.08 29.05 3.83
C PHE A 261 23.07 30.56 4.10
N ASP A 262 24.20 31.20 3.87
CA ASP A 262 24.36 32.64 4.09
C ASP A 262 23.86 33.50 2.93
N THR A 263 23.77 32.92 1.72
CA THR A 263 23.37 33.64 0.50
C THR A 263 22.29 32.92 -0.28
N LEU A 264 21.48 33.67 -1.02
CA LEU A 264 20.46 33.12 -1.90
C LEU A 264 21.05 32.22 -2.99
N ASP A 265 22.23 32.56 -3.51
CA ASP A 265 22.91 31.79 -4.55
C ASP A 265 23.34 30.40 -4.02
N GLU A 266 23.85 30.31 -2.79
CA GLU A 266 24.17 29.03 -2.14
C GLU A 266 22.91 28.20 -1.89
N TYR A 267 21.84 28.81 -1.44
CA TYR A 267 20.55 28.15 -1.23
C TYR A 267 19.99 27.62 -2.57
N LYS A 268 20.01 28.42 -3.65
CA LYS A 268 19.59 27.98 -4.99
C LYS A 268 20.48 26.85 -5.52
N ALA A 269 21.78 26.87 -5.24
CA ALA A 269 22.69 25.79 -5.62
C ALA A 269 22.36 24.47 -4.89
N ASP A 270 21.99 24.53 -3.63
CA ASP A 270 21.54 23.37 -2.85
C ASP A 270 20.21 22.82 -3.36
N ILE A 271 19.23 23.68 -3.63
CA ILE A 271 17.95 23.30 -4.28
C ILE A 271 18.22 22.59 -5.60
N LYS A 272 19.11 23.16 -6.44
CA LYS A 272 19.48 22.56 -7.71
C LYS A 272 20.10 21.19 -7.54
N ALA A 273 20.99 21.03 -6.56
CA ALA A 273 21.64 19.74 -6.26
C ALA A 273 20.62 18.69 -5.81
N LYS A 274 19.67 19.08 -4.96
CA LYS A 274 18.58 18.19 -4.50
C LYS A 274 17.66 17.78 -5.63
N LEU A 275 17.17 18.75 -6.42
CA LEU A 275 16.32 18.48 -7.59
C LEU A 275 17.03 17.60 -8.63
N LEU A 276 18.34 17.84 -8.86
CA LEU A 276 19.13 17.01 -9.75
C LEU A 276 19.21 15.57 -9.27
N LYS A 277 19.51 15.39 -7.98
CA LYS A 277 19.56 14.07 -7.36
C LYS A 277 18.19 13.35 -7.44
N ASP A 278 17.11 14.04 -7.14
CA ASP A 278 15.76 13.48 -7.20
C ASP A 278 15.42 13.02 -8.64
N LYS A 279 15.77 13.85 -9.65
CA LYS A 279 15.60 13.50 -11.07
C LYS A 279 16.51 12.34 -11.52
N GLU A 280 17.73 12.27 -11.02
CA GLU A 280 18.63 11.14 -11.28
C GLU A 280 18.08 9.83 -10.69
N ASP A 281 17.58 9.88 -9.46
CA ASP A 281 16.97 8.74 -8.78
C ASP A 281 15.66 8.31 -9.50
N GLU A 282 14.85 9.26 -9.94
CA GLU A 282 13.64 8.99 -10.73
C GLU A 282 13.96 8.40 -12.09
N ALA A 283 14.93 8.98 -12.82
CA ALA A 283 15.37 8.47 -14.11
C ALA A 283 15.95 7.05 -13.99
N LYS A 284 16.72 6.79 -12.93
CA LYS A 284 17.25 5.44 -12.64
C LYS A 284 16.12 4.43 -12.43
N ARG A 285 15.11 4.77 -11.64
CA ARG A 285 13.93 3.91 -11.41
C ARG A 285 13.12 3.69 -12.68
N ALA A 286 12.86 4.76 -13.43
CA ALA A 286 12.14 4.67 -14.69
C ALA A 286 12.88 3.80 -15.73
N LYS A 287 14.21 3.91 -15.79
CA LYS A 287 15.06 3.04 -16.62
C LYS A 287 14.95 1.58 -16.18
N GLU A 288 15.07 1.30 -14.88
CA GLU A 288 14.94 -0.05 -14.32
C GLU A 288 13.58 -0.66 -14.66
N ASP A 289 12.49 0.06 -14.38
CA ASP A 289 11.11 -0.37 -14.69
C ASP A 289 10.92 -0.65 -16.19
N ALA A 290 11.45 0.23 -17.06
CA ALA A 290 11.35 0.05 -18.50
C ALA A 290 12.15 -1.17 -19.00
N VAL A 291 13.34 -1.41 -18.46
CA VAL A 291 14.18 -2.58 -18.78
C VAL A 291 13.49 -3.86 -18.34
N ILE A 292 13.05 -3.93 -17.08
CA ILE A 292 12.37 -5.10 -16.53
C ILE A 292 11.07 -5.37 -17.30
N GLY A 293 10.28 -4.33 -17.60
CA GLY A 293 9.06 -4.46 -18.40
C GLY A 293 9.31 -5.13 -19.76
N LYS A 294 10.35 -4.69 -20.47
CA LYS A 294 10.73 -5.30 -21.77
C LYS A 294 11.25 -6.74 -21.63
N ILE A 295 11.95 -7.04 -20.55
CA ILE A 295 12.39 -8.43 -20.29
C ILE A 295 11.17 -9.31 -20.02
N VAL A 296 10.19 -8.83 -19.27
CA VAL A 296 8.91 -9.54 -19.02
C VAL A 296 8.17 -9.81 -20.34
N GLU A 297 8.10 -8.83 -21.24
CA GLU A 297 7.49 -8.99 -22.58
C GLU A 297 8.19 -10.06 -23.42
N ASN A 298 9.51 -10.17 -23.29
CA ASN A 298 10.34 -11.15 -24.01
C ASN A 298 10.31 -12.56 -23.37
N ALA A 299 9.89 -12.67 -22.13
CA ALA A 299 9.85 -13.93 -21.38
C ALA A 299 8.51 -14.68 -21.55
N THR A 300 8.54 -15.98 -21.33
CA THR A 300 7.33 -16.81 -21.32
C THR A 300 7.19 -17.50 -19.97
N MET A 301 6.02 -17.33 -19.33
CA MET A 301 5.69 -17.94 -18.05
C MET A 301 4.18 -18.16 -17.96
N ASP A 302 3.75 -19.21 -17.26
CA ASP A 302 2.34 -19.54 -17.03
C ASP A 302 2.03 -19.33 -15.54
N ILE A 303 1.46 -18.16 -15.19
CA ILE A 303 1.22 -17.75 -13.81
C ILE A 303 -0.15 -18.24 -13.37
N PRO A 304 -0.25 -19.04 -12.30
CA PRO A 304 -1.51 -19.49 -11.75
C PRO A 304 -2.35 -18.35 -11.17
N ASP A 305 -3.66 -18.40 -11.37
CA ASP A 305 -4.59 -17.40 -10.76
C ASP A 305 -4.45 -17.36 -9.22
N ALA A 306 -4.23 -18.53 -8.59
CA ALA A 306 -4.03 -18.61 -7.14
C ALA A 306 -2.78 -17.85 -6.64
N MET A 307 -1.73 -17.75 -7.47
CA MET A 307 -0.56 -16.92 -7.16
C MET A 307 -0.90 -15.42 -7.23
N VAL A 308 -1.70 -15.01 -8.21
CA VAL A 308 -2.18 -13.62 -8.34
C VAL A 308 -3.08 -13.26 -7.16
N GLU A 309 -3.99 -14.14 -6.76
CA GLU A 309 -4.85 -13.96 -5.59
C GLU A 309 -4.03 -13.83 -4.30
N TYR A 310 -3.02 -14.67 -4.14
CA TYR A 310 -2.11 -14.61 -3.00
C TYR A 310 -1.38 -13.25 -2.94
N GLN A 311 -0.78 -12.83 -4.06
CA GLN A 311 -0.08 -11.54 -4.16
C GLN A 311 -1.01 -10.35 -3.88
N THR A 312 -2.24 -10.41 -4.40
CA THR A 312 -3.24 -9.37 -4.18
C THR A 312 -3.64 -9.27 -2.70
N GLN A 313 -3.76 -10.43 -2.01
CA GLN A 313 -4.00 -10.45 -0.57
C GLN A 313 -2.84 -9.85 0.22
N GLN A 314 -1.59 -10.16 -0.14
CA GLN A 314 -0.40 -9.56 0.46
C GLN A 314 -0.40 -8.03 0.31
N MET A 315 -0.74 -7.54 -0.89
CA MET A 315 -0.83 -6.10 -1.14
C MET A 315 -1.93 -5.43 -0.30
N LEU A 316 -3.06 -6.11 -0.07
CA LEU A 316 -4.12 -5.62 0.81
C LEU A 316 -3.66 -5.58 2.27
N ASP A 317 -2.97 -6.63 2.73
CA ASP A 317 -2.46 -6.70 4.10
C ASP A 317 -1.40 -5.61 4.35
N ASP A 318 -0.52 -5.35 3.37
CA ASP A 318 0.46 -4.25 3.42
C ASP A 318 -0.21 -2.88 3.43
N PHE A 319 -1.25 -2.71 2.63
CA PHE A 319 -2.05 -1.49 2.62
C PHE A 319 -2.70 -1.27 3.99
N GLY A 320 -3.27 -2.34 4.58
CA GLY A 320 -3.85 -2.31 5.92
C GLY A 320 -2.85 -1.89 6.99
N ARG A 321 -1.65 -2.45 6.97
CA ARG A 321 -0.58 -2.06 7.89
C ARG A 321 -0.19 -0.58 7.77
N ARG A 322 -0.10 -0.06 6.53
CA ARG A 322 0.19 1.37 6.29
C ARG A 322 -0.92 2.27 6.78
N MET A 323 -2.18 1.93 6.53
CA MET A 323 -3.33 2.68 7.03
C MET A 323 -3.36 2.70 8.57
N GLN A 324 -3.12 1.56 9.19
CA GLN A 324 -3.07 1.44 10.64
C GLN A 324 -1.96 2.30 11.27
N SER A 325 -0.80 2.40 10.62
CA SER A 325 0.29 3.29 11.07
C SER A 325 -0.09 4.77 11.03
N GLN A 326 -1.06 5.13 10.18
CA GLN A 326 -1.63 6.48 10.07
C GLN A 326 -2.88 6.67 10.95
N GLY A 327 -3.24 5.67 11.76
CA GLY A 327 -4.39 5.72 12.65
C GLY A 327 -5.75 5.44 12.00
N LEU A 328 -5.76 4.91 10.77
CA LEU A 328 -6.96 4.58 10.02
C LEU A 328 -7.08 3.06 9.83
N SER A 329 -8.26 2.47 10.08
CA SER A 329 -8.50 1.06 9.76
C SER A 329 -8.93 0.88 8.29
N LEU A 330 -8.69 -0.32 7.71
CA LEU A 330 -9.18 -0.67 6.37
C LEU A 330 -10.70 -0.50 6.26
N GLU A 331 -11.43 -0.88 7.30
CA GLU A 331 -12.89 -0.77 7.32
C GLU A 331 -13.34 0.70 7.22
N GLN A 332 -12.69 1.60 7.97
CA GLN A 332 -12.96 3.04 7.89
C GLN A 332 -12.63 3.60 6.50
N TYR A 333 -11.47 3.19 5.94
CA TYR A 333 -11.09 3.60 4.60
C TYR A 333 -12.14 3.19 3.54
N PHE A 334 -12.60 1.93 3.57
CA PHE A 334 -13.62 1.45 2.64
C PHE A 334 -14.97 2.13 2.86
N GLN A 335 -15.34 2.47 4.09
CA GLN A 335 -16.55 3.25 4.36
C GLN A 335 -16.47 4.67 3.78
N PHE A 336 -15.32 5.34 3.89
CA PHE A 336 -15.14 6.69 3.33
C PHE A 336 -15.10 6.71 1.81
N THR A 337 -14.50 5.71 1.19
CA THR A 337 -14.33 5.65 -0.27
C THR A 337 -15.51 5.00 -0.99
N GLY A 338 -16.39 4.32 -0.27
CA GLY A 338 -17.48 3.53 -0.84
C GLY A 338 -17.01 2.27 -1.58
N MET A 339 -15.74 1.91 -1.49
CA MET A 339 -15.16 0.69 -2.07
C MET A 339 -15.38 -0.51 -1.17
N THR A 340 -15.35 -1.70 -1.75
CA THR A 340 -15.28 -2.96 -1.00
C THR A 340 -13.87 -3.56 -1.09
N GLU A 341 -13.56 -4.51 -0.20
CA GLU A 341 -12.32 -5.30 -0.28
C GLU A 341 -12.20 -6.02 -1.63
N ALA A 342 -13.30 -6.52 -2.17
CA ALA A 342 -13.34 -7.20 -3.46
C ALA A 342 -13.00 -6.23 -4.62
N ASP A 343 -13.53 -5.01 -4.59
CA ASP A 343 -13.21 -3.98 -5.59
C ASP A 343 -11.73 -3.59 -5.54
N TYR A 344 -11.18 -3.42 -4.35
CA TYR A 344 -9.75 -3.15 -4.17
C TYR A 344 -8.89 -4.27 -4.74
N LYS A 345 -9.19 -5.52 -4.41
CA LYS A 345 -8.46 -6.68 -4.94
C LYS A 345 -8.52 -6.75 -6.46
N GLU A 346 -9.70 -6.52 -7.05
CA GLU A 346 -9.84 -6.54 -8.50
C GLU A 346 -9.01 -5.43 -9.18
N GLN A 347 -8.99 -4.22 -8.60
CA GLN A 347 -8.16 -3.13 -9.10
C GLN A 347 -6.66 -3.40 -8.97
N MET A 348 -6.24 -4.16 -7.96
CA MET A 348 -4.83 -4.47 -7.72
C MET A 348 -4.31 -5.67 -8.52
N LYS A 349 -5.18 -6.51 -9.10
CA LYS A 349 -4.76 -7.69 -9.89
C LYS A 349 -3.74 -7.40 -10.99
N PRO A 350 -3.91 -6.36 -11.84
CA PRO A 350 -2.92 -6.07 -12.88
C PRO A 350 -1.54 -5.76 -12.31
N ARG A 351 -1.51 -4.99 -11.21
CA ARG A 351 -0.26 -4.65 -10.52
C ARG A 351 0.35 -5.86 -9.82
N ALA A 352 -0.47 -6.70 -9.20
CA ALA A 352 -0.02 -7.95 -8.61
C ALA A 352 0.63 -8.87 -9.67
N LEU A 353 -0.01 -9.00 -10.84
CA LEU A 353 0.52 -9.77 -11.95
C LEU A 353 1.87 -9.21 -12.43
N GLN A 354 1.98 -7.90 -12.61
CA GLN A 354 3.23 -7.24 -13.00
C GLN A 354 4.34 -7.49 -11.96
N ASN A 355 4.04 -7.36 -10.67
CA ASN A 355 5.02 -7.61 -9.60
C ASN A 355 5.51 -9.06 -9.62
N ILE A 356 4.59 -10.04 -9.82
CA ILE A 356 4.93 -11.46 -9.96
C ILE A 356 5.84 -11.68 -11.17
N GLN A 357 5.47 -11.15 -12.33
CA GLN A 357 6.23 -11.29 -13.57
C GLN A 357 7.65 -10.73 -13.43
N SER A 358 7.77 -9.52 -12.89
CA SER A 358 9.06 -8.89 -12.65
C SER A 358 9.94 -9.70 -11.70
N ARG A 359 9.38 -10.17 -10.59
CA ARG A 359 10.11 -11.00 -9.63
C ARG A 359 10.58 -12.32 -10.24
N LEU A 360 9.68 -13.05 -10.91
CA LEU A 360 10.02 -14.34 -11.53
C LEU A 360 11.09 -14.22 -12.62
N VAL A 361 11.01 -13.17 -13.44
CA VAL A 361 12.01 -12.90 -14.48
C VAL A 361 13.37 -12.58 -13.86
N LEU A 362 13.42 -11.74 -12.83
CA LEU A 362 14.68 -11.39 -12.16
C LEU A 362 15.29 -12.58 -11.43
N GLU A 363 14.47 -13.44 -10.82
CA GLU A 363 14.94 -14.70 -10.22
C GLU A 363 15.53 -15.63 -11.29
N ALA A 364 14.88 -15.73 -12.47
CA ALA A 364 15.41 -16.52 -13.57
C ALA A 364 16.71 -15.94 -14.16
N VAL A 365 16.83 -14.62 -14.23
CA VAL A 365 18.09 -13.95 -14.62
C VAL A 365 19.19 -14.23 -13.59
N ALA A 366 18.89 -14.11 -12.31
CA ALA A 366 19.83 -14.38 -11.23
C ALA A 366 20.36 -15.83 -11.30
N GLU A 367 19.49 -16.80 -11.57
CA GLU A 367 19.87 -18.21 -11.75
C GLU A 367 20.75 -18.40 -13.00
N ALA A 368 20.37 -17.79 -14.14
CA ALA A 368 21.14 -17.86 -15.39
C ALA A 368 22.55 -17.25 -15.25
N GLU A 369 22.68 -16.15 -14.52
CA GLU A 369 23.95 -15.47 -14.27
C GLU A 369 24.68 -15.99 -13.02
N LYS A 370 24.07 -16.92 -12.26
CA LYS A 370 24.60 -17.49 -11.02
C LYS A 370 24.95 -16.42 -9.98
N LEU A 371 24.05 -15.48 -9.78
CA LEU A 371 24.21 -14.41 -8.80
C LEU A 371 23.99 -14.98 -7.40
N GLU A 372 24.84 -14.58 -6.48
CA GLU A 372 24.75 -14.94 -5.06
C GLU A 372 24.87 -13.68 -4.22
N ALA A 373 24.15 -13.63 -3.11
CA ALA A 373 24.31 -12.56 -2.13
C ALA A 373 25.54 -12.83 -1.27
N THR A 374 26.46 -11.88 -1.26
CA THR A 374 27.67 -11.96 -0.42
C THR A 374 27.39 -11.45 1.00
N GLU A 375 28.24 -11.78 1.96
CA GLU A 375 28.15 -11.19 3.31
C GLU A 375 28.35 -9.66 3.28
N GLU A 376 29.10 -9.14 2.31
CA GLU A 376 29.27 -7.70 2.12
C GLU A 376 27.97 -7.02 1.69
N ASP A 377 27.17 -7.66 0.84
CA ASP A 377 25.87 -7.14 0.40
C ASP A 377 24.87 -7.13 1.56
N LEU A 378 24.87 -8.17 2.38
CA LEU A 378 24.09 -8.20 3.62
C LEU A 378 24.46 -7.06 4.58
N GLU A 379 25.75 -6.83 4.77
CA GLU A 379 26.23 -5.72 5.63
C GLU A 379 25.78 -4.36 5.10
N LYS A 380 25.85 -4.14 3.78
CA LYS A 380 25.34 -2.91 3.14
C LYS A 380 23.85 -2.75 3.37
N GLU A 381 23.07 -3.83 3.25
CA GLU A 381 21.63 -3.76 3.43
C GLU A 381 21.24 -3.52 4.90
N TYR A 382 21.93 -4.14 5.85
CA TYR A 382 21.77 -3.84 7.27
C TYR A 382 22.13 -2.38 7.60
N ALA A 383 23.16 -1.83 6.95
CA ALA A 383 23.53 -0.42 7.14
C ALA A 383 22.46 0.53 6.61
N LYS A 384 21.87 0.26 5.43
CA LYS A 384 20.75 1.03 4.88
C LYS A 384 19.52 0.99 5.80
N MET A 385 19.16 -0.20 6.30
CA MET A 385 18.06 -0.35 7.25
C MET A 385 18.32 0.41 8.55
N ALA A 386 19.55 0.34 9.07
CA ALA A 386 19.94 1.03 10.28
C ALA A 386 19.79 2.56 10.14
N GLU A 387 20.20 3.11 9.00
CA GLU A 387 20.03 4.52 8.66
C GLU A 387 18.55 4.91 8.55
N GLN A 388 17.77 4.12 7.81
CA GLN A 388 16.34 4.37 7.59
C GLN A 388 15.54 4.36 8.89
N TYR A 389 15.81 3.40 9.78
CA TYR A 389 15.09 3.25 11.05
C TYR A 389 15.76 3.99 12.22
N LYS A 390 16.89 4.67 11.98
CA LYS A 390 17.70 5.34 13.01
C LYS A 390 18.10 4.40 14.16
N LEU A 391 18.52 3.20 13.80
CA LEU A 391 18.96 2.15 14.71
C LEU A 391 20.46 1.85 14.52
N ASP A 392 21.07 1.20 15.51
CA ASP A 392 22.40 0.64 15.33
C ASP A 392 22.36 -0.63 14.46
N VAL A 393 23.36 -0.83 13.59
CA VAL A 393 23.47 -2.00 12.71
C VAL A 393 23.40 -3.32 13.49
N ASP A 394 24.03 -3.39 14.66
CA ASP A 394 24.02 -4.57 15.51
C ASP A 394 22.59 -4.91 16.00
N LYS A 395 21.79 -3.90 16.32
CA LYS A 395 20.38 -4.11 16.67
C LYS A 395 19.55 -4.62 15.51
N VAL A 396 19.80 -4.12 14.30
CA VAL A 396 19.13 -4.62 13.10
C VAL A 396 19.44 -6.11 12.92
N LYS A 397 20.73 -6.51 13.04
CA LYS A 397 21.15 -7.91 12.95
C LYS A 397 20.51 -8.80 14.01
N GLU A 398 20.35 -8.32 15.24
CA GLU A 398 19.69 -9.08 16.32
C GLU A 398 18.21 -9.35 16.07
N ILE A 399 17.51 -8.41 15.40
CA ILE A 399 16.09 -8.56 15.05
C ILE A 399 15.91 -9.63 13.96
N PHE A 400 16.88 -9.76 13.04
CA PHE A 400 16.84 -10.72 11.94
C PHE A 400 17.30 -12.10 12.41
N GLY A 401 16.36 -13.06 12.51
CA GLY A 401 16.69 -14.48 12.69
C GLY A 401 17.20 -15.11 11.40
N GLU A 402 17.63 -16.37 11.47
CA GLU A 402 18.19 -17.11 10.31
C GLU A 402 17.21 -17.13 9.12
N TYR A 403 15.92 -17.30 9.37
CA TYR A 403 14.90 -17.30 8.32
C TYR A 403 14.84 -15.96 7.59
N GLN A 404 14.78 -14.85 8.31
CA GLN A 404 14.73 -13.51 7.72
C GLN A 404 16.03 -13.18 6.97
N LYS A 405 17.16 -13.69 7.45
CA LYS A 405 18.46 -13.55 6.76
C LYS A 405 18.46 -14.25 5.41
N GLU A 406 17.91 -15.45 5.32
CA GLU A 406 17.81 -16.17 4.04
C GLU A 406 16.85 -15.51 3.05
N GLU A 407 15.71 -14.98 3.54
CA GLU A 407 14.81 -14.18 2.69
C GLU A 407 15.48 -12.89 2.20
N LEU A 408 16.20 -12.18 3.07
CA LEU A 408 16.96 -10.98 2.70
C LEU A 408 18.02 -11.29 1.63
N LYS A 409 18.70 -12.43 1.70
CA LYS A 409 19.64 -12.86 0.66
C LYS A 409 18.95 -13.03 -0.69
N LYS A 410 17.75 -13.63 -0.72
CA LYS A 410 16.98 -13.76 -1.96
C LYS A 410 16.62 -12.41 -2.55
N ASP A 411 16.18 -11.47 -1.72
CA ASP A 411 15.82 -10.12 -2.17
C ASP A 411 17.06 -9.36 -2.69
N ILE A 412 18.22 -9.51 -2.05
CA ILE A 412 19.50 -8.95 -2.52
C ILE A 412 19.89 -9.55 -3.89
N VAL A 413 19.72 -10.85 -4.08
CA VAL A 413 20.01 -11.52 -5.37
C VAL A 413 19.11 -10.98 -6.48
N ILE A 414 17.83 -10.75 -6.19
CA ILE A 414 16.88 -10.15 -7.13
C ILE A 414 17.29 -8.71 -7.47
N GLN A 415 17.70 -7.92 -6.47
CA GLN A 415 18.17 -6.56 -6.67
C GLN A 415 19.45 -6.54 -7.51
N ASN A 416 20.41 -7.43 -7.25
CA ASN A 416 21.63 -7.55 -8.05
C ASN A 416 21.31 -7.93 -9.51
N ALA A 417 20.29 -8.77 -9.75
CA ALA A 417 19.83 -9.09 -11.08
C ALA A 417 19.21 -7.87 -11.80
N ALA A 418 18.41 -7.07 -11.09
CA ALA A 418 17.84 -5.84 -11.62
C ALA A 418 18.93 -4.82 -11.98
N GLU A 419 19.93 -4.64 -11.11
CA GLU A 419 21.09 -3.78 -11.38
C GLU A 419 21.87 -4.26 -12.61
N LEU A 420 22.18 -5.56 -12.71
CA LEU A 420 22.90 -6.15 -13.84
C LEU A 420 22.21 -5.90 -15.17
N VAL A 421 20.89 -6.13 -15.27
CA VAL A 421 20.16 -5.95 -16.52
C VAL A 421 20.01 -4.47 -16.88
N THR A 422 19.88 -3.60 -15.88
CA THR A 422 19.77 -2.13 -16.05
C THR A 422 21.09 -1.53 -16.51
N GLU A 423 22.24 -1.99 -15.99
CA GLU A 423 23.59 -1.59 -16.42
C GLU A 423 23.88 -2.10 -17.84
N ALA A 424 23.44 -3.30 -18.20
CA ALA A 424 23.59 -3.88 -19.51
C ALA A 424 22.65 -3.25 -20.58
N ALA A 425 21.70 -2.41 -20.17
CA ALA A 425 20.75 -1.77 -21.08
C ALA A 425 21.40 -0.65 -21.91
N VAL A 426 20.91 -0.44 -23.11
CA VAL A 426 21.39 0.59 -24.04
C VAL A 426 20.37 1.72 -24.07
N GLU A 427 20.81 2.92 -23.70
CA GLU A 427 19.99 4.13 -23.83
C GLU A 427 20.06 4.65 -25.27
N ALA A 428 18.90 4.85 -25.88
CA ALA A 428 18.75 5.30 -27.26
C ALA A 428 18.02 6.65 -27.33
#